data_ff4f206f51ffb0e22ccd5c433f96de4c
#
_entry.id   ff4f206f51ffb0e22ccd5c433f96de4c
#
_cell.length_a   1.000
_cell.length_b   1.000
_cell.length_c   1.000
_cell.angle_alpha   90.00
_cell.angle_beta   90.00
_cell.angle_gamma   90.00
#
_symmetry.space_group_name_H-M   'P 1'
#
loop_
_entity.id
_entity.type
_entity.pdbx_description
1 polymer ?
#
loop_
_entity_poly.entity_id
_entity_poly.type
_entity_poly.pdbx_seq_one_letter_code
_entity_poly.pdbx_strand_id
1 'polypeptide(L)'
;MDRHGLIALEDGRPMVGAWLGSWPTDGNPVISGFEKETHVRLDLVDVYLDWSTPVANVTHTIQHIARHGALPILTWEAQTITTPDILAGDRMLRLRDGRTLALDAYVKEFAAGVCRSAQLTHQPVLIRMLHEMNGDWFAWGIGYEANGKHPNTEASYKAAWVKLHDAFTDRCGDSVRFVWAVNHFSKGDGTSFMGTYPGDAYVDLVGIDGYNWGSKASWGWQDFYAIFQRGLCTLERETTKPIIIAEVGSSEAGGDKARWISDLMANIEARQRLRGFVWLNQAKYEVQIDGNMDWPIDSTGHSLDAFKSGTHQLLDPKTQPPEVQPCR
;
A
#
# COMPACT_ATOMS: atom_id res chain seq x y z
N MET A 1 -22.52 -0.53 -12.97
CA MET A 1 -21.38 -1.06 -12.20
C MET A 1 -21.24 -0.16 -10.99
N ASP A 2 -21.16 -0.70 -9.80
CA ASP A 2 -20.92 0.07 -8.58
C ASP A 2 -19.50 0.66 -8.64
N ARG A 3 -19.31 1.88 -8.15
CA ARG A 3 -18.05 2.63 -8.21
C ARG A 3 -17.77 3.38 -6.92
N HIS A 4 -18.15 2.82 -5.78
CA HIS A 4 -18.03 3.52 -4.50
C HIS A 4 -16.57 3.91 -4.17
N GLY A 5 -15.59 3.09 -4.52
CA GLY A 5 -14.17 3.42 -4.37
C GLY A 5 -13.74 4.62 -5.23
N LEU A 6 -14.19 4.69 -6.50
CA LEU A 6 -13.92 5.85 -7.35
C LEU A 6 -14.57 7.12 -6.80
N ILE A 7 -15.83 7.02 -6.35
CA ILE A 7 -16.53 8.14 -5.72
C ILE A 7 -15.77 8.62 -4.49
N ALA A 8 -15.30 7.70 -3.65
CA ALA A 8 -14.49 8.04 -2.47
C ALA A 8 -13.21 8.80 -2.82
N LEU A 9 -12.52 8.36 -3.87
CA LEU A 9 -11.30 9.01 -4.35
C LEU A 9 -11.58 10.42 -4.87
N GLU A 10 -12.64 10.60 -5.67
CA GLU A 10 -13.02 11.86 -6.27
C GLU A 10 -13.56 12.86 -5.24
N ASP A 11 -14.45 12.44 -4.36
CA ASP A 11 -15.04 13.28 -3.32
C ASP A 11 -14.05 13.59 -2.18
N GLY A 12 -12.94 12.86 -2.13
CA GLY A 12 -11.91 13.01 -1.09
C GLY A 12 -12.38 12.59 0.30
N ARG A 13 -13.45 11.77 0.39
CA ARG A 13 -13.83 11.14 1.65
C ARG A 13 -12.81 10.06 2.04
N PRO A 14 -12.73 9.70 3.33
CA PRO A 14 -11.87 8.60 3.75
C PRO A 14 -12.20 7.29 3.04
N MET A 15 -11.16 6.55 2.64
CA MET A 15 -11.26 5.25 1.98
C MET A 15 -10.87 4.12 2.93
N VAL A 16 -11.67 3.08 2.97
CA VAL A 16 -11.38 1.85 3.71
C VAL A 16 -10.84 0.80 2.74
N GLY A 17 -9.63 0.33 3.02
CA GLY A 17 -8.97 -0.68 2.21
C GLY A 17 -8.48 -1.88 3.00
N ALA A 18 -8.24 -2.99 2.30
CA ALA A 18 -7.61 -4.17 2.88
C ALA A 18 -6.78 -4.96 1.86
N TRP A 19 -5.72 -5.62 2.37
CA TRP A 19 -5.15 -6.83 1.81
C TRP A 19 -5.77 -8.03 2.48
N LEU A 20 -6.31 -8.99 1.71
CA LEU A 20 -7.15 -10.08 2.20
C LEU A 20 -6.43 -11.45 2.21
N GLY A 21 -5.10 -11.44 2.20
CA GLY A 21 -4.28 -12.66 2.29
C GLY A 21 -4.20 -13.48 1.01
N SER A 22 -5.04 -13.19 0.02
CA SER A 22 -5.03 -13.88 -1.28
C SER A 22 -5.66 -13.01 -2.35
N TRP A 23 -5.38 -13.34 -3.61
CA TRP A 23 -5.94 -12.62 -4.74
C TRP A 23 -7.44 -12.89 -4.87
N PRO A 24 -8.27 -11.85 -4.93
CA PRO A 24 -9.69 -12.00 -5.18
C PRO A 24 -9.93 -12.44 -6.64
N THR A 25 -10.72 -13.49 -6.79
CA THR A 25 -11.12 -14.04 -8.09
C THR A 25 -12.56 -14.57 -8.00
N ASP A 26 -13.17 -14.91 -9.12
CA ASP A 26 -14.53 -15.47 -9.14
C ASP A 26 -14.67 -16.74 -8.29
N GLY A 27 -13.59 -17.50 -8.11
CA GLY A 27 -13.54 -18.70 -7.26
C GLY A 27 -13.07 -18.44 -5.81
N ASN A 28 -12.74 -17.19 -5.45
CA ASN A 28 -12.22 -16.82 -4.15
C ASN A 28 -12.92 -15.56 -3.60
N PRO A 29 -14.04 -15.71 -2.87
CA PRO A 29 -14.91 -14.61 -2.47
C PRO A 29 -14.38 -13.84 -1.24
N VAL A 30 -13.06 -13.55 -1.17
CA VAL A 30 -12.45 -12.90 0.00
C VAL A 30 -12.98 -11.49 0.25
N ILE A 31 -13.31 -10.74 -0.79
CA ILE A 31 -13.90 -9.40 -0.65
C ILE A 31 -15.27 -9.52 0.03
N SER A 32 -16.18 -10.32 -0.54
CA SER A 32 -17.52 -10.51 0.01
C SER A 32 -17.50 -11.11 1.42
N GLY A 33 -16.54 -11.98 1.71
CA GLY A 33 -16.32 -12.55 3.05
C GLY A 33 -16.00 -11.48 4.07
N PHE A 34 -15.00 -10.64 3.77
CA PHE A 34 -14.60 -9.52 4.62
C PHE A 34 -15.76 -8.51 4.83
N GLU A 35 -16.41 -8.09 3.74
CA GLU A 35 -17.52 -7.13 3.80
C GLU A 35 -18.71 -7.66 4.60
N LYS A 36 -19.01 -8.96 4.48
CA LYS A 36 -20.07 -9.61 5.28
C LYS A 36 -19.74 -9.64 6.76
N GLU A 37 -18.50 -9.91 7.13
CA GLU A 37 -18.05 -9.98 8.51
C GLU A 37 -17.99 -8.61 9.17
N THR A 38 -17.44 -7.65 8.46
CA THR A 38 -17.21 -6.29 8.97
C THR A 38 -18.42 -5.37 8.83
N HIS A 39 -19.38 -5.69 7.96
CA HIS A 39 -20.44 -4.78 7.50
C HIS A 39 -19.90 -3.49 6.84
N VAL A 40 -18.68 -3.53 6.33
CA VAL A 40 -18.02 -2.40 5.68
C VAL A 40 -17.71 -2.75 4.23
N ARG A 41 -18.03 -1.87 3.31
CA ARG A 41 -17.64 -2.00 1.89
C ARG A 41 -16.22 -1.48 1.71
N LEU A 42 -15.41 -2.26 1.01
CA LEU A 42 -14.04 -1.86 0.71
C LEU A 42 -14.01 -0.88 -0.47
N ASP A 43 -13.42 0.29 -0.25
CA ASP A 43 -13.11 1.25 -1.31
C ASP A 43 -11.83 0.87 -2.06
N LEU A 44 -10.89 0.22 -1.38
CA LEU A 44 -9.60 -0.21 -1.89
C LEU A 44 -9.36 -1.68 -1.61
N VAL A 45 -8.82 -2.40 -2.59
CA VAL A 45 -8.34 -3.77 -2.38
C VAL A 45 -6.92 -3.85 -2.90
N ASP A 46 -5.97 -4.10 -2.00
CA ASP A 46 -4.57 -4.26 -2.35
C ASP A 46 -4.27 -5.68 -2.83
N VAL A 47 -3.34 -5.81 -3.77
CA VAL A 47 -2.86 -7.07 -4.31
C VAL A 47 -1.35 -7.00 -4.49
N TYR A 48 -0.63 -7.84 -3.74
CA TYR A 48 0.81 -7.98 -3.89
C TYR A 48 1.13 -8.88 -5.08
N LEU A 49 1.98 -8.40 -5.95
CA LEU A 49 2.43 -9.13 -7.13
C LEU A 49 3.89 -8.84 -7.45
N ASP A 50 4.63 -9.90 -7.71
CA ASP A 50 6.02 -9.79 -8.14
C ASP A 50 6.16 -9.70 -9.66
N TRP A 51 7.34 -9.29 -10.11
CA TRP A 51 7.65 -9.12 -11.53
C TRP A 51 7.82 -10.44 -12.31
N SER A 52 7.50 -11.58 -11.71
CA SER A 52 7.33 -12.85 -12.41
C SER A 52 5.86 -13.15 -12.76
N THR A 53 4.94 -12.29 -12.31
CA THR A 53 3.50 -12.50 -12.47
C THR A 53 3.04 -12.27 -13.91
N PRO A 54 2.37 -13.25 -14.55
CA PRO A 54 1.81 -13.07 -15.87
C PRO A 54 0.70 -12.01 -15.90
N VAL A 55 0.72 -11.15 -16.90
CA VAL A 55 -0.23 -10.02 -17.01
C VAL A 55 -1.68 -10.48 -17.08
N ALA A 56 -1.98 -11.64 -17.66
CA ALA A 56 -3.34 -12.18 -17.72
C ALA A 56 -3.98 -12.38 -16.34
N ASN A 57 -3.19 -12.82 -15.33
CA ASN A 57 -3.68 -13.00 -13.97
C ASN A 57 -4.03 -11.65 -13.33
N VAL A 58 -3.18 -10.65 -13.55
CA VAL A 58 -3.35 -9.29 -13.02
C VAL A 58 -4.61 -8.63 -13.59
N THR A 59 -4.82 -8.73 -14.91
CA THR A 59 -5.98 -8.12 -15.57
C THR A 59 -7.30 -8.74 -15.09
N HIS A 60 -7.34 -10.05 -14.85
CA HIS A 60 -8.51 -10.72 -14.30
C HIS A 60 -8.84 -10.22 -12.89
N THR A 61 -7.82 -10.11 -12.03
CA THR A 61 -7.99 -9.64 -10.65
C THR A 61 -8.43 -8.17 -10.59
N ILE A 62 -7.86 -7.28 -11.42
CA ILE A 62 -8.31 -5.89 -11.55
C ILE A 62 -9.81 -5.83 -11.88
N GLN A 63 -10.24 -6.59 -12.89
CA GLN A 63 -11.64 -6.61 -13.31
C GLN A 63 -12.57 -7.18 -12.23
N HIS A 64 -12.10 -8.18 -11.48
CA HIS A 64 -12.86 -8.75 -10.36
C HIS A 64 -13.06 -7.72 -9.24
N ILE A 65 -12.00 -7.04 -8.79
CA ILE A 65 -12.09 -5.98 -7.77
C ILE A 65 -13.02 -4.86 -8.24
N ALA A 66 -12.88 -4.40 -9.48
CA ALA A 66 -13.70 -3.33 -10.04
C ALA A 66 -15.19 -3.70 -10.13
N ARG A 67 -15.53 -4.99 -10.34
CA ARG A 67 -16.94 -5.45 -10.29
C ARG A 67 -17.58 -5.33 -8.91
N HIS A 68 -16.78 -5.41 -7.85
CA HIS A 68 -17.21 -5.13 -6.47
C HIS A 68 -17.37 -3.63 -6.19
N GLY A 69 -16.90 -2.75 -7.09
CA GLY A 69 -16.95 -1.31 -6.94
C GLY A 69 -15.75 -0.71 -6.20
N ALA A 70 -14.81 -1.53 -5.77
CA ALA A 70 -13.55 -1.10 -5.16
C ALA A 70 -12.50 -0.74 -6.21
N LEU A 71 -11.52 0.08 -5.83
CA LEU A 71 -10.33 0.36 -6.63
C LEU A 71 -9.23 -0.66 -6.31
N PRO A 72 -8.59 -1.25 -7.31
CA PRO A 72 -7.43 -2.09 -7.09
C PRO A 72 -6.19 -1.23 -6.78
N ILE A 73 -5.46 -1.61 -5.74
CA ILE A 73 -4.07 -1.21 -5.54
C ILE A 73 -3.21 -2.39 -5.97
N LEU A 74 -2.24 -2.14 -6.83
CA LEU A 74 -1.26 -3.13 -7.23
C LEU A 74 0.06 -2.80 -6.56
N THR A 75 0.38 -3.50 -5.48
CA THR A 75 1.70 -3.45 -4.85
C THR A 75 2.65 -4.30 -5.68
N TRP A 76 3.41 -3.61 -6.56
CA TRP A 76 4.18 -4.20 -7.65
C TRP A 76 5.66 -4.32 -7.29
N GLU A 77 6.05 -5.51 -6.85
CA GLU A 77 7.33 -5.82 -6.24
C GLU A 77 8.38 -6.27 -7.25
N ALA A 78 9.45 -5.50 -7.36
CA ALA A 78 10.59 -5.82 -8.21
C ALA A 78 11.48 -6.95 -7.64
N GLN A 79 11.21 -7.46 -6.46
CA GLN A 79 11.89 -8.54 -5.73
C GLN A 79 13.42 -8.39 -5.69
N THR A 80 14.16 -9.15 -6.52
CA THR A 80 15.63 -9.14 -6.57
C THR A 80 16.20 -8.10 -7.53
N ILE A 81 15.39 -7.17 -8.03
CA ILE A 81 15.75 -6.19 -9.04
C ILE A 81 16.16 -4.89 -8.36
N THR A 82 17.36 -4.44 -8.62
CA THR A 82 17.88 -3.16 -8.10
C THR A 82 17.49 -1.98 -9.00
N THR A 83 17.65 -0.74 -8.51
CA THR A 83 17.36 0.43 -9.34
C THR A 83 18.28 0.55 -10.57
N PRO A 84 19.58 0.19 -10.53
CA PRO A 84 20.40 0.07 -11.73
C PRO A 84 19.88 -0.95 -12.75
N ASP A 85 19.38 -2.12 -12.30
CA ASP A 85 18.78 -3.11 -13.22
C ASP A 85 17.54 -2.53 -13.92
N ILE A 86 16.70 -1.79 -13.18
CA ILE A 86 15.52 -1.12 -13.74
C ILE A 86 15.94 -0.12 -14.81
N LEU A 87 16.98 0.67 -14.53
CA LEU A 87 17.47 1.67 -15.49
C LEU A 87 18.07 1.04 -16.74
N ALA A 88 18.82 -0.06 -16.60
CA ALA A 88 19.37 -0.82 -17.72
C ALA A 88 18.27 -1.47 -18.58
N GLY A 89 17.28 -2.10 -17.96
CA GLY A 89 16.08 -2.66 -18.60
C GLY A 89 16.29 -3.95 -19.38
N ASP A 90 17.51 -4.48 -19.45
CA ASP A 90 17.89 -5.66 -20.23
C ASP A 90 17.92 -6.97 -19.42
N ARG A 91 17.82 -6.89 -18.08
CA ARG A 91 17.77 -8.07 -17.20
C ARG A 91 16.63 -8.99 -17.60
N MET A 92 16.94 -10.28 -17.78
CA MET A 92 15.97 -11.29 -18.18
C MET A 92 15.14 -11.76 -16.99
N LEU A 93 13.83 -11.70 -17.13
CA LEU A 93 12.84 -12.15 -16.14
C LEU A 93 12.24 -13.48 -16.58
N ARG A 94 12.23 -14.46 -15.68
CA ARG A 94 11.49 -15.72 -15.86
C ARG A 94 10.10 -15.57 -15.28
N LEU A 95 9.07 -15.56 -16.11
CA LEU A 95 7.69 -15.47 -15.68
C LEU A 95 7.14 -16.82 -15.19
N ARG A 96 6.12 -16.79 -14.36
CA ARG A 96 5.45 -17.99 -13.82
C ARG A 96 4.74 -18.82 -14.88
N ASP A 97 4.41 -18.24 -16.06
CA ASP A 97 3.86 -18.93 -17.21
C ASP A 97 4.91 -19.61 -18.10
N GLY A 98 6.19 -19.54 -17.70
CA GLY A 98 7.31 -20.14 -18.38
C GLY A 98 7.98 -19.26 -19.43
N ARG A 99 7.42 -18.12 -19.81
CA ARG A 99 8.06 -17.14 -20.70
C ARG A 99 9.28 -16.50 -20.04
N THR A 100 10.18 -16.01 -20.86
CA THR A 100 11.32 -15.20 -20.44
C THR A 100 11.35 -13.92 -21.26
N LEU A 101 11.35 -12.79 -20.59
CA LEU A 101 11.32 -11.45 -21.20
C LEU A 101 12.45 -10.59 -20.64
N ALA A 102 12.97 -9.66 -21.44
CA ALA A 102 13.74 -8.55 -20.91
C ALA A 102 12.83 -7.67 -20.02
N LEU A 103 13.40 -7.07 -19.00
CA LEU A 103 12.67 -6.27 -18.00
C LEU A 103 11.84 -5.17 -18.68
N ASP A 104 12.41 -4.41 -19.61
CA ASP A 104 11.67 -3.36 -20.33
C ASP A 104 10.49 -3.92 -21.15
N ALA A 105 10.63 -5.12 -21.71
CA ALA A 105 9.54 -5.76 -22.44
C ALA A 105 8.42 -6.19 -21.48
N TYR A 106 8.77 -6.74 -20.32
CA TYR A 106 7.81 -7.08 -19.28
C TYR A 106 7.06 -5.85 -18.76
N VAL A 107 7.77 -4.76 -18.43
CA VAL A 107 7.16 -3.51 -17.96
C VAL A 107 6.16 -2.97 -18.98
N LYS A 108 6.52 -2.98 -20.27
CA LYS A 108 5.62 -2.53 -21.35
C LYS A 108 4.38 -3.42 -21.49
N GLU A 109 4.54 -4.74 -21.38
CA GLU A 109 3.42 -5.68 -21.42
C GLU A 109 2.50 -5.49 -20.23
N PHE A 110 3.08 -5.35 -19.02
CA PHE A 110 2.36 -5.14 -17.78
C PHE A 110 1.54 -3.84 -17.83
N ALA A 111 2.18 -2.72 -18.17
CA ALA A 111 1.51 -1.44 -18.31
C ALA A 111 0.34 -1.51 -19.31
N ALA A 112 0.55 -2.13 -20.48
CA ALA A 112 -0.50 -2.28 -21.49
C ALA A 112 -1.71 -3.10 -20.98
N GLY A 113 -1.47 -4.14 -20.19
CA GLY A 113 -2.52 -4.97 -19.60
C GLY A 113 -3.32 -4.22 -18.55
N VAL A 114 -2.63 -3.51 -17.64
CA VAL A 114 -3.25 -2.68 -16.61
C VAL A 114 -4.09 -1.57 -17.23
N CYS A 115 -3.55 -0.82 -18.20
CA CYS A 115 -4.27 0.24 -18.90
C CYS A 115 -5.57 -0.26 -19.55
N ARG A 116 -5.48 -1.40 -20.25
CA ARG A 116 -6.65 -2.02 -20.87
C ARG A 116 -7.71 -2.38 -19.83
N SER A 117 -7.31 -2.90 -18.68
CA SER A 117 -8.24 -3.27 -17.62
C SER A 117 -8.90 -2.04 -17.00
N ALA A 118 -8.14 -0.97 -16.74
CA ALA A 118 -8.68 0.30 -16.25
C ALA A 118 -9.69 0.91 -17.21
N GLN A 119 -9.40 0.90 -18.52
CA GLN A 119 -10.31 1.36 -19.58
C GLN A 119 -11.60 0.52 -19.63
N LEU A 120 -11.49 -0.82 -19.57
CA LEU A 120 -12.65 -1.72 -19.61
C LEU A 120 -13.54 -1.59 -18.37
N THR A 121 -12.96 -1.34 -17.23
CA THR A 121 -13.72 -1.19 -15.97
C THR A 121 -14.20 0.24 -15.75
N HIS A 122 -13.68 1.21 -16.50
CA HIS A 122 -13.91 2.64 -16.31
C HIS A 122 -13.60 3.08 -14.86
N GLN A 123 -12.59 2.48 -14.26
CA GLN A 123 -12.08 2.81 -12.92
C GLN A 123 -10.55 2.87 -12.97
N PRO A 124 -9.92 3.82 -12.28
CA PRO A 124 -8.48 3.88 -12.21
C PRO A 124 -7.91 2.68 -11.43
N VAL A 125 -6.68 2.33 -11.77
CA VAL A 125 -5.86 1.37 -11.03
C VAL A 125 -4.78 2.14 -10.30
N LEU A 126 -4.63 1.90 -9.01
CA LEU A 126 -3.55 2.47 -8.22
C LEU A 126 -2.32 1.56 -8.32
N ILE A 127 -1.17 2.12 -8.67
CA ILE A 127 0.10 1.40 -8.77
C ILE A 127 0.99 1.84 -7.63
N ARG A 128 1.31 0.91 -6.75
CA ARG A 128 2.24 1.08 -5.64
C ARG A 128 3.50 0.29 -5.96
N MET A 129 4.45 0.94 -6.63
CA MET A 129 5.71 0.34 -7.05
C MET A 129 6.85 0.77 -6.15
N LEU A 130 7.89 -0.06 -6.03
CA LEU A 130 9.14 0.26 -5.31
C LEU A 130 8.89 0.88 -3.92
N HIS A 131 7.89 0.36 -3.20
CA HIS A 131 7.51 0.83 -1.86
C HIS A 131 8.60 0.56 -0.83
N GLU A 132 8.53 1.23 0.32
CA GLU A 132 9.44 1.06 1.46
C GLU A 132 10.93 1.17 1.09
N MET A 133 11.25 2.02 0.14
CA MET A 133 12.62 2.21 -0.35
C MET A 133 13.58 2.75 0.72
N ASN A 134 13.07 3.25 1.80
CA ASN A 134 13.84 3.73 2.94
C ASN A 134 14.31 2.60 3.90
N GLY A 135 13.99 1.34 3.56
CA GLY A 135 14.45 0.14 4.24
C GLY A 135 15.68 -0.51 3.58
N ASP A 136 16.08 -1.68 4.12
CA ASP A 136 17.17 -2.52 3.61
C ASP A 136 16.71 -3.92 3.20
N TRP A 137 15.42 -4.22 3.28
CA TRP A 137 14.83 -5.55 3.04
C TRP A 137 14.42 -5.79 1.58
N PHE A 138 14.24 -4.75 0.79
CA PHE A 138 13.97 -4.87 -0.65
C PHE A 138 15.18 -4.52 -1.50
N ALA A 139 15.37 -5.22 -2.62
CA ALA A 139 16.49 -5.00 -3.52
C ALA A 139 16.57 -3.59 -4.13
N TRP A 140 15.46 -2.85 -4.18
CA TRP A 140 15.39 -1.44 -4.60
C TRP A 140 15.56 -0.45 -3.44
N GLY A 141 15.64 -0.91 -2.19
CA GLY A 141 15.79 -0.07 -1.00
C GLY A 141 17.16 0.62 -0.93
N ILE A 142 17.20 1.83 -0.37
CA ILE A 142 18.44 2.61 -0.24
C ILE A 142 19.41 1.94 0.71
N GLY A 143 18.88 1.29 1.76
CA GLY A 143 19.69 0.53 2.72
C GLY A 143 20.12 -0.85 2.24
N TYR A 144 19.63 -1.32 1.10
CA TYR A 144 19.92 -2.67 0.60
C TYR A 144 21.40 -2.85 0.29
N GLU A 145 21.95 -4.00 0.73
CA GLU A 145 23.33 -4.38 0.48
C GLU A 145 23.41 -5.68 -0.33
N ALA A 146 24.18 -5.66 -1.39
CA ALA A 146 24.53 -6.82 -2.19
C ALA A 146 26.05 -6.92 -2.33
N ASN A 147 26.64 -8.05 -1.89
CA ASN A 147 28.08 -8.29 -1.98
C ASN A 147 28.95 -7.15 -1.41
N GLY A 148 28.60 -6.60 -0.25
CA GLY A 148 29.31 -5.51 0.39
C GLY A 148 29.17 -4.15 -0.29
N LYS A 149 28.14 -3.97 -1.13
CA LYS A 149 27.87 -2.73 -1.86
C LYS A 149 26.42 -2.33 -1.72
N HIS A 150 26.16 -1.01 -1.66
CA HIS A 150 24.83 -0.41 -1.76
C HIS A 150 24.58 0.00 -3.21
N PRO A 151 23.83 -0.82 -4.00
CA PRO A 151 23.65 -0.55 -5.44
C PRO A 151 22.73 0.64 -5.70
N ASN A 152 21.83 0.95 -4.77
CA ASN A 152 20.81 1.96 -4.95
C ASN A 152 21.24 3.30 -4.32
N THR A 153 20.83 4.38 -4.98
CA THR A 153 20.97 5.76 -4.48
C THR A 153 19.63 6.47 -4.62
N GLU A 154 19.41 7.56 -3.88
CA GLU A 154 18.22 8.40 -4.06
C GLU A 154 18.04 8.84 -5.53
N ALA A 155 19.13 9.16 -6.21
CA ALA A 155 19.08 9.56 -7.62
C ALA A 155 18.66 8.40 -8.54
N SER A 156 19.25 7.20 -8.36
CA SER A 156 18.88 6.02 -9.16
C SER A 156 17.45 5.56 -8.86
N TYR A 157 17.00 5.68 -7.61
CA TYR A 157 15.62 5.37 -7.24
C TYR A 157 14.63 6.31 -7.96
N LYS A 158 14.85 7.63 -7.87
CA LYS A 158 13.99 8.61 -8.56
C LYS A 158 13.97 8.39 -10.07
N ALA A 159 15.12 8.13 -10.67
CA ALA A 159 15.19 7.83 -12.11
C ALA A 159 14.46 6.54 -12.50
N ALA A 160 14.58 5.47 -11.69
CA ALA A 160 13.85 4.23 -11.88
C ALA A 160 12.33 4.43 -11.74
N TRP A 161 11.90 5.21 -10.74
CA TRP A 161 10.49 5.58 -10.55
C TRP A 161 9.93 6.28 -11.78
N VAL A 162 10.62 7.33 -12.28
CA VAL A 162 10.19 8.08 -13.45
C VAL A 162 10.12 7.18 -14.69
N LYS A 163 11.12 6.33 -14.91
CA LYS A 163 11.12 5.36 -16.04
C LYS A 163 9.89 4.44 -15.98
N LEU A 164 9.56 3.90 -14.82
CA LEU A 164 8.38 3.04 -14.65
C LEU A 164 7.08 3.83 -14.81
N HIS A 165 6.98 5.01 -14.20
CA HIS A 165 5.83 5.92 -14.33
C HIS A 165 5.52 6.21 -15.82
N ASP A 166 6.52 6.61 -16.59
CA ASP A 166 6.36 6.97 -18.00
C ASP A 166 5.89 5.79 -18.85
N ALA A 167 6.31 4.56 -18.52
CA ALA A 167 5.84 3.35 -19.22
C ALA A 167 4.31 3.16 -19.11
N PHE A 168 3.67 3.66 -18.06
CA PHE A 168 2.22 3.65 -17.90
C PHE A 168 1.58 4.89 -18.50
N THR A 169 2.08 6.09 -18.19
CA THR A 169 1.41 7.36 -18.55
C THR A 169 1.29 7.57 -20.04
N ASP A 170 2.29 7.15 -20.82
CA ASP A 170 2.24 7.16 -22.27
C ASP A 170 1.07 6.37 -22.88
N ARG A 171 0.44 5.47 -22.10
CA ARG A 171 -0.61 4.56 -22.55
C ARG A 171 -1.94 4.77 -21.84
N CYS A 172 -1.89 5.04 -20.56
CA CYS A 172 -3.05 5.03 -19.67
C CYS A 172 -3.67 6.41 -19.45
N GLY A 173 -2.89 7.48 -19.58
CA GLY A 173 -3.30 8.79 -19.09
C GLY A 173 -3.77 8.70 -17.64
N ASP A 174 -4.90 9.31 -17.34
CA ASP A 174 -5.52 9.36 -16.00
C ASP A 174 -6.13 8.04 -15.51
N SER A 175 -6.04 6.96 -16.29
CA SER A 175 -6.58 5.65 -15.89
C SER A 175 -5.70 4.90 -14.88
N VAL A 176 -4.53 5.46 -14.54
CA VAL A 176 -3.62 4.93 -13.52
C VAL A 176 -3.28 6.04 -12.54
N ARG A 177 -3.13 5.71 -11.28
CA ARG A 177 -2.70 6.60 -10.19
C ARG A 177 -1.51 5.98 -9.48
N PHE A 178 -0.51 6.78 -9.15
CA PHE A 178 0.73 6.31 -8.54
C PHE A 178 0.78 6.61 -7.05
N VAL A 179 1.05 5.55 -6.26
CA VAL A 179 1.19 5.63 -4.82
C VAL A 179 2.67 5.45 -4.46
N TRP A 180 3.33 6.54 -4.04
CA TRP A 180 4.67 6.48 -3.49
C TRP A 180 4.58 6.25 -1.98
N ALA A 181 5.02 5.08 -1.49
CA ALA A 181 4.84 4.66 -0.10
C ALA A 181 6.19 4.39 0.58
N VAL A 182 6.34 4.92 1.79
CA VAL A 182 7.51 4.77 2.65
C VAL A 182 7.19 3.92 3.87
N ASN A 183 8.18 3.21 4.41
CA ASN A 183 8.02 2.62 5.74
C ASN A 183 8.16 3.72 6.81
N HIS A 184 7.42 3.61 7.91
CA HIS A 184 7.50 4.53 9.04
C HIS A 184 8.90 4.62 9.67
N PHE A 185 9.68 3.56 9.50
CA PHE A 185 11.05 3.42 9.96
C PHE A 185 12.02 3.51 8.78
N SER A 186 13.07 4.31 8.90
CA SER A 186 14.16 4.36 7.93
C SER A 186 15.39 3.66 8.48
N LYS A 187 15.99 2.78 7.68
CA LYS A 187 17.28 2.16 8.02
C LYS A 187 18.41 3.15 7.75
N GLY A 188 19.42 3.16 8.62
CA GLY A 188 20.61 4.01 8.47
C GLY A 188 20.66 5.17 9.48
N ASP A 189 21.24 6.29 9.08
CA ASP A 189 21.52 7.45 9.93
C ASP A 189 20.29 8.34 10.22
N GLY A 190 19.08 7.87 9.91
CA GLY A 190 17.86 8.65 10.10
C GLY A 190 17.64 9.72 9.04
N THR A 191 18.31 9.62 7.89
CA THR A 191 18.06 10.49 6.74
C THR A 191 16.59 10.49 6.34
N SER A 192 16.12 11.65 5.94
CA SER A 192 14.74 11.83 5.53
C SER A 192 14.44 10.95 4.30
N PHE A 193 13.41 10.12 4.37
CA PHE A 193 12.92 9.38 3.20
C PHE A 193 12.56 10.30 2.02
N MET A 194 12.36 11.59 2.26
CA MET A 194 12.04 12.58 1.22
C MET A 194 13.12 12.75 0.15
N GLY A 195 14.37 12.35 0.43
CA GLY A 195 15.43 12.32 -0.60
C GLY A 195 15.10 11.40 -1.79
N THR A 196 14.23 10.39 -1.58
CA THR A 196 13.75 9.48 -2.62
C THR A 196 12.45 9.93 -3.30
N TYR A 197 11.81 11.02 -2.82
CA TYR A 197 10.56 11.51 -3.41
C TYR A 197 10.77 11.97 -4.86
N PRO A 198 10.06 11.37 -5.85
CA PRO A 198 10.29 11.68 -7.25
C PRO A 198 9.69 13.04 -7.68
N GLY A 199 8.86 13.63 -6.85
CA GLY A 199 8.19 14.91 -7.09
C GLY A 199 6.70 14.77 -7.43
N ASP A 200 5.96 15.83 -7.18
CA ASP A 200 4.47 15.88 -7.30
C ASP A 200 3.97 15.56 -8.72
N ALA A 201 4.79 15.74 -9.75
CA ALA A 201 4.42 15.41 -11.14
C ALA A 201 4.32 13.89 -11.40
N TYR A 202 4.95 13.07 -10.57
CA TYR A 202 5.06 11.62 -10.72
C TYR A 202 4.31 10.82 -9.66
N VAL A 203 3.57 11.49 -8.78
CA VAL A 203 2.89 10.87 -7.64
C VAL A 203 1.47 11.44 -7.53
N ASP A 204 0.48 10.58 -7.38
CA ASP A 204 -0.91 10.97 -7.12
C ASP A 204 -1.24 10.93 -5.63
N LEU A 205 -0.77 9.89 -4.93
CA LEU A 205 -0.92 9.72 -3.48
C LEU A 205 0.42 9.40 -2.85
N VAL A 206 0.66 9.90 -1.65
CA VAL A 206 1.79 9.47 -0.83
C VAL A 206 1.30 8.48 0.21
N GLY A 207 2.08 7.42 0.43
CA GLY A 207 1.77 6.35 1.38
C GLY A 207 2.75 6.28 2.53
N ILE A 208 2.30 5.74 3.66
CA ILE A 208 3.15 5.34 4.77
C ILE A 208 2.72 3.97 5.27
N ASP A 209 3.70 3.10 5.53
CA ASP A 209 3.51 1.73 5.99
C ASP A 209 4.00 1.59 7.43
N GLY A 210 3.25 0.85 8.25
CA GLY A 210 3.67 0.62 9.62
C GLY A 210 2.80 -0.40 10.35
N TYR A 211 3.43 -1.11 11.27
CA TYR A 211 2.81 -2.20 12.01
C TYR A 211 3.13 -2.13 13.50
N ASN A 212 2.11 -2.32 14.32
CA ASN A 212 2.32 -2.60 15.74
C ASN A 212 2.52 -4.10 15.96
N TRP A 213 3.77 -4.52 16.10
CA TRP A 213 4.15 -5.92 16.33
C TRP A 213 3.83 -6.42 17.73
N GLY A 214 3.50 -5.48 18.65
CA GLY A 214 3.22 -5.80 20.05
C GLY A 214 4.41 -6.41 20.77
N SER A 215 4.15 -7.12 21.85
CA SER A 215 5.18 -7.82 22.63
C SER A 215 5.78 -9.05 21.92
N LYS A 216 5.31 -9.38 20.73
CA LYS A 216 5.92 -10.43 19.89
C LYS A 216 7.29 -10.02 19.35
N ALA A 217 7.51 -8.72 19.12
CA ALA A 217 8.80 -8.19 18.71
C ALA A 217 9.59 -7.63 19.89
N SER A 218 10.92 -7.64 19.79
CA SER A 218 11.83 -7.20 20.86
C SER A 218 11.70 -5.71 21.22
N TRP A 219 11.16 -4.89 20.31
CA TRP A 219 10.89 -3.46 20.56
C TRP A 219 9.55 -3.20 21.22
N GLY A 220 8.72 -4.23 21.46
CA GLY A 220 7.51 -4.15 22.25
C GLY A 220 6.32 -3.49 21.55
N TRP A 221 5.28 -3.23 22.37
CA TRP A 221 4.07 -2.54 21.93
C TRP A 221 4.36 -1.09 21.54
N GLN A 222 3.83 -0.68 20.39
CA GLN A 222 3.89 0.69 19.92
C GLN A 222 2.47 1.20 19.65
N ASP A 223 2.10 2.34 20.21
CA ASP A 223 0.84 2.98 19.88
C ASP A 223 0.88 3.59 18.46
N PHE A 224 -0.29 4.05 18.00
CA PHE A 224 -0.42 4.62 16.66
C PHE A 224 0.54 5.80 16.44
N TYR A 225 0.68 6.67 17.44
CA TYR A 225 1.52 7.87 17.34
C TYR A 225 3.01 7.53 17.30
N ALA A 226 3.45 6.54 18.07
CA ALA A 226 4.84 6.09 18.04
C ALA A 226 5.26 5.60 16.64
N ILE A 227 4.33 5.00 15.90
CA ILE A 227 4.58 4.49 14.55
C ILE A 227 4.43 5.60 13.50
N PHE A 228 3.32 6.31 13.47
CA PHE A 228 2.93 7.12 12.32
C PHE A 228 3.15 8.62 12.44
N GLN A 229 3.19 9.18 13.67
CA GLN A 229 3.17 10.63 13.88
C GLN A 229 4.27 11.36 13.12
N ARG A 230 5.51 10.89 13.27
CA ARG A 230 6.67 11.54 12.64
C ARG A 230 6.57 11.50 11.11
N GLY A 231 6.20 10.34 10.55
CA GLY A 231 6.08 10.15 9.11
C GLY A 231 4.96 10.99 8.52
N LEU A 232 3.77 10.95 9.12
CA LEU A 232 2.62 11.74 8.70
C LEU A 232 2.94 13.24 8.72
N CYS A 233 3.53 13.74 9.79
CA CYS A 233 3.91 15.15 9.88
C CYS A 233 4.97 15.56 8.83
N THR A 234 5.89 14.65 8.50
CA THR A 234 6.86 14.91 7.43
C THR A 234 6.15 15.00 6.07
N LEU A 235 5.27 14.03 5.76
CA LEU A 235 4.51 14.04 4.50
C LEU A 235 3.59 15.26 4.40
N GLU A 236 2.92 15.66 5.49
CA GLU A 236 2.07 16.84 5.52
C GLU A 236 2.84 18.15 5.28
N ARG A 237 4.11 18.23 5.65
CA ARG A 237 4.97 19.40 5.45
C ARG A 237 5.60 19.44 4.06
N GLU A 238 6.06 18.31 3.54
CA GLU A 238 6.96 18.24 2.39
C GLU A 238 6.25 18.07 1.03
N THR A 239 4.97 17.68 1.01
CA THR A 239 4.18 17.53 -0.21
C THR A 239 2.75 18.02 0.00
N THR A 240 2.04 18.33 -1.08
CA THR A 240 0.61 18.69 -1.05
C THR A 240 -0.31 17.53 -1.40
N LYS A 241 0.24 16.36 -1.75
CA LYS A 241 -0.52 15.18 -2.17
C LYS A 241 -1.39 14.61 -1.05
N PRO A 242 -2.53 13.99 -1.37
CA PRO A 242 -3.30 13.21 -0.41
C PRO A 242 -2.46 12.08 0.15
N ILE A 243 -2.66 11.76 1.42
CA ILE A 243 -1.91 10.74 2.16
C ILE A 243 -2.79 9.52 2.37
N ILE A 244 -2.22 8.34 2.30
CA ILE A 244 -2.86 7.07 2.69
C ILE A 244 -1.92 6.30 3.61
N ILE A 245 -2.45 5.61 4.62
CA ILE A 245 -1.69 4.56 5.30
C ILE A 245 -1.80 3.33 4.42
N ALA A 246 -0.76 3.08 3.62
CA ALA A 246 -0.83 2.09 2.53
C ALA A 246 -0.65 0.66 3.02
N GLU A 247 -0.07 0.48 4.22
CA GLU A 247 -0.08 -0.78 4.96
C GLU A 247 -0.23 -0.51 6.46
N VAL A 248 -1.16 -1.21 7.10
CA VAL A 248 -1.36 -1.12 8.54
C VAL A 248 -1.83 -2.43 9.14
N GLY A 249 -1.34 -2.73 10.32
CA GLY A 249 -1.79 -3.85 11.15
C GLY A 249 -1.36 -3.67 12.60
N SER A 250 -2.08 -4.29 13.51
CA SER A 250 -1.75 -4.30 14.93
C SER A 250 -1.92 -5.70 15.52
N SER A 251 -0.97 -6.11 16.38
CA SER A 251 -1.08 -7.32 17.18
C SER A 251 -1.98 -7.10 18.39
N GLU A 252 -2.56 -8.18 18.93
CA GLU A 252 -3.21 -8.19 20.25
C GLU A 252 -2.19 -8.25 21.41
N ALA A 253 -0.97 -8.72 21.11
CA ALA A 253 0.01 -9.03 22.14
C ALA A 253 0.65 -7.78 22.73
N GLY A 254 0.46 -7.55 24.03
CA GLY A 254 1.14 -6.51 24.81
C GLY A 254 0.38 -5.20 24.98
N GLY A 255 -0.84 -5.08 24.43
CA GLY A 255 -1.67 -3.87 24.60
C GLY A 255 -3.13 -4.06 24.20
N ASP A 256 -3.77 -2.97 23.82
CA ASP A 256 -5.19 -2.93 23.44
C ASP A 256 -5.32 -2.60 21.94
N LYS A 257 -5.48 -3.63 21.10
CA LYS A 257 -5.65 -3.50 19.66
C LYS A 257 -6.94 -2.77 19.28
N ALA A 258 -8.02 -2.95 20.05
CA ALA A 258 -9.27 -2.24 19.80
C ALA A 258 -9.10 -0.73 19.98
N ARG A 259 -8.38 -0.32 21.03
CA ARG A 259 -7.98 1.08 21.25
C ARG A 259 -7.09 1.59 20.11
N TRP A 260 -6.12 0.80 19.69
CA TRP A 260 -5.20 1.13 18.60
C TRP A 260 -5.95 1.38 17.27
N ILE A 261 -6.95 0.54 16.96
CA ILE A 261 -7.85 0.72 15.80
C ILE A 261 -8.64 2.03 15.92
N SER A 262 -9.14 2.34 17.11
CA SER A 262 -9.87 3.61 17.36
C SER A 262 -8.96 4.83 17.16
N ASP A 263 -7.71 4.77 17.59
CA ASP A 263 -6.73 5.84 17.39
C ASP A 263 -6.40 6.03 15.89
N LEU A 264 -6.31 4.95 15.10
CA LEU A 264 -6.18 5.01 13.63
C LEU A 264 -7.35 5.78 13.02
N MET A 265 -8.60 5.40 13.34
CA MET A 265 -9.79 6.02 12.77
C MET A 265 -9.90 7.51 13.15
N ALA A 266 -9.59 7.84 14.40
CA ALA A 266 -9.56 9.22 14.88
C ALA A 266 -8.55 10.09 14.12
N ASN A 267 -7.38 9.55 13.81
CA ASN A 267 -6.37 10.27 13.04
C ASN A 267 -6.79 10.48 11.57
N ILE A 268 -7.48 9.53 10.95
CA ILE A 268 -7.99 9.69 9.58
C ILE A 268 -9.08 10.78 9.57
N GLU A 269 -9.99 10.77 10.53
CA GLU A 269 -11.05 11.77 10.64
C GLU A 269 -10.51 13.19 10.87
N ALA A 270 -9.48 13.34 11.72
CA ALA A 270 -8.95 14.63 12.12
C ALA A 270 -7.97 15.26 11.10
N ARG A 271 -7.31 14.45 10.28
CA ARG A 271 -6.26 14.92 9.34
C ARG A 271 -6.83 15.05 7.94
N GLN A 272 -7.13 16.25 7.50
CA GLN A 272 -7.77 16.53 6.19
C GLN A 272 -7.10 15.88 4.98
N ARG A 273 -5.78 15.64 5.03
CA ARG A 273 -5.03 15.04 3.94
C ARG A 273 -4.85 13.54 4.05
N LEU A 274 -5.12 12.95 5.21
CA LEU A 274 -5.10 11.50 5.41
C LEU A 274 -6.42 10.92 4.90
N ARG A 275 -6.38 10.29 3.73
CA ARG A 275 -7.55 9.91 2.94
C ARG A 275 -7.97 8.46 3.09
N GLY A 276 -7.33 7.71 4.00
CA GLY A 276 -7.72 6.33 4.27
C GLY A 276 -6.55 5.43 4.63
N PHE A 277 -6.83 4.15 4.62
CA PHE A 277 -5.87 3.11 5.00
C PHE A 277 -6.12 1.80 4.24
N VAL A 278 -5.10 0.93 4.23
CA VAL A 278 -5.17 -0.45 3.76
C VAL A 278 -4.75 -1.38 4.91
N TRP A 279 -5.71 -2.11 5.47
CA TRP A 279 -5.45 -3.04 6.56
C TRP A 279 -4.91 -4.37 6.04
N LEU A 280 -3.79 -4.84 6.62
CA LEU A 280 -3.26 -6.17 6.33
C LEU A 280 -4.08 -7.23 7.09
N ASN A 281 -5.12 -7.75 6.44
CA ASN A 281 -6.07 -8.70 7.04
C ASN A 281 -5.66 -10.16 6.81
N GLN A 282 -4.45 -10.52 7.25
CA GLN A 282 -3.92 -11.86 7.12
C GLN A 282 -3.13 -12.27 8.36
N ALA A 283 -3.39 -13.48 8.86
CA ALA A 283 -2.47 -14.14 9.78
C ALA A 283 -1.23 -14.57 8.99
N LYS A 284 -0.11 -13.90 9.23
CA LYS A 284 1.12 -14.07 8.47
C LYS A 284 2.25 -14.54 9.36
N TYR A 285 2.97 -15.58 8.92
CA TYR A 285 4.22 -15.97 9.57
C TYR A 285 5.31 -14.94 9.25
N GLU A 286 5.95 -14.45 10.32
CA GLU A 286 7.04 -13.48 10.20
C GLU A 286 8.34 -14.06 10.77
N VAL A 287 9.36 -14.08 9.93
CA VAL A 287 10.67 -14.66 10.25
C VAL A 287 11.35 -13.92 11.41
N GLN A 288 11.14 -12.61 11.52
CA GLN A 288 11.73 -11.74 12.54
C GLN A 288 11.34 -12.13 13.96
N ILE A 289 10.20 -12.80 14.12
CA ILE A 289 9.67 -13.22 15.44
C ILE A 289 9.49 -14.72 15.53
N ASP A 290 9.85 -15.48 14.47
CA ASP A 290 9.62 -16.93 14.36
C ASP A 290 8.18 -17.34 14.75
N GLY A 291 7.18 -16.63 14.19
CA GLY A 291 5.80 -16.86 14.57
C GLY A 291 4.76 -16.18 13.70
N ASN A 292 3.50 -16.56 13.91
CA ASN A 292 2.38 -15.95 13.22
C ASN A 292 1.96 -14.64 13.92
N MET A 293 1.71 -13.63 13.08
CA MET A 293 1.09 -12.38 13.52
C MET A 293 -0.43 -12.47 13.45
N ASP A 294 -1.06 -11.83 14.40
CA ASP A 294 -2.51 -11.73 14.56
C ASP A 294 -3.03 -10.40 13.97
N TRP A 295 -2.57 -10.11 12.72
CA TRP A 295 -3.00 -8.92 11.98
C TRP A 295 -4.50 -8.87 11.69
N PRO A 296 -5.24 -10.01 11.43
CA PRO A 296 -6.65 -9.95 11.11
C PRO A 296 -7.45 -9.12 12.12
N ILE A 297 -8.38 -8.32 11.61
CA ILE A 297 -9.21 -7.43 12.45
C ILE A 297 -10.14 -8.18 13.36
N ASP A 298 -10.47 -9.42 13.02
CA ASP A 298 -11.32 -10.36 13.75
C ASP A 298 -10.53 -11.26 14.71
N SER A 299 -9.25 -10.95 14.97
CA SER A 299 -8.43 -11.69 15.94
C SER A 299 -9.07 -11.77 17.33
N THR A 300 -9.87 -10.75 17.70
CA THR A 300 -10.80 -10.78 18.82
C THR A 300 -12.11 -10.07 18.47
N GLY A 301 -13.20 -10.37 19.21
CA GLY A 301 -14.46 -9.66 19.06
C GLY A 301 -14.34 -8.16 19.33
N HIS A 302 -13.50 -7.77 20.30
CA HIS A 302 -13.25 -6.36 20.63
C HIS A 302 -12.60 -5.60 19.47
N SER A 303 -11.62 -6.19 18.81
CA SER A 303 -10.94 -5.59 17.67
C SER A 303 -11.88 -5.45 16.48
N LEU A 304 -12.69 -6.47 16.20
CA LEU A 304 -13.71 -6.43 15.16
C LEU A 304 -14.77 -5.35 15.42
N ASP A 305 -15.27 -5.25 16.65
CA ASP A 305 -16.26 -4.24 17.04
C ASP A 305 -15.68 -2.81 16.94
N ALA A 306 -14.43 -2.62 17.36
CA ALA A 306 -13.74 -1.33 17.22
C ALA A 306 -13.58 -0.94 15.72
N PHE A 307 -13.24 -1.91 14.86
CA PHE A 307 -13.14 -1.67 13.42
C PHE A 307 -14.50 -1.28 12.83
N LYS A 308 -15.56 -2.04 13.11
CA LYS A 308 -16.94 -1.75 12.65
C LYS A 308 -17.40 -0.35 13.10
N SER A 309 -17.25 -0.06 14.36
CA SER A 309 -17.70 1.22 14.94
C SER A 309 -16.91 2.40 14.40
N GLY A 310 -15.58 2.26 14.33
CA GLY A 310 -14.69 3.30 13.81
C GLY A 310 -14.90 3.58 12.33
N THR A 311 -15.05 2.55 11.50
CA THR A 311 -15.32 2.74 10.07
C THR A 311 -16.70 3.34 9.83
N HIS A 312 -17.72 2.95 10.60
CA HIS A 312 -19.05 3.56 10.50
C HIS A 312 -19.00 5.06 10.83
N GLN A 313 -18.29 5.44 11.90
CA GLN A 313 -18.11 6.85 12.26
C GLN A 313 -17.35 7.62 11.18
N LEU A 314 -16.29 7.03 10.64
CA LEU A 314 -15.46 7.63 9.60
C LEU A 314 -16.25 7.92 8.30
N LEU A 315 -17.20 7.04 7.96
CA LEU A 315 -18.02 7.13 6.73
C LEU A 315 -19.31 7.94 6.90
N ASP A 316 -19.75 8.21 8.13
CA ASP A 316 -20.92 9.05 8.47
C ASP A 316 -20.54 10.07 9.56
N PRO A 317 -19.69 11.06 9.27
CA PRO A 317 -19.20 12.00 10.26
C PRO A 317 -20.32 12.95 10.67
N LYS A 318 -20.95 12.68 11.83
CA LYS A 318 -21.99 13.56 12.42
C LYS A 318 -21.45 14.45 13.51
N THR A 319 -20.19 14.32 13.88
CA THR A 319 -19.57 14.96 15.03
C THR A 319 -18.35 15.79 14.63
N GLN A 320 -17.96 16.70 15.49
CA GLN A 320 -16.68 17.40 15.33
C GLN A 320 -15.54 16.38 15.37
N PRO A 321 -14.55 16.47 14.43
CA PRO A 321 -13.42 15.57 14.45
C PRO A 321 -12.74 15.51 15.82
N PRO A 322 -12.24 14.34 16.24
CA PRO A 322 -11.54 14.20 17.50
C PRO A 322 -10.25 15.03 17.50
N GLU A 323 -9.84 15.49 18.68
CA GLU A 323 -8.51 16.10 18.84
C GLU A 323 -7.44 15.01 18.72
N VAL A 324 -6.48 15.22 17.84
CA VAL A 324 -5.30 14.37 17.65
C VAL A 324 -4.02 15.15 17.93
N GLN A 325 -2.90 14.44 18.12
CA GLN A 325 -1.62 15.09 18.36
C GLN A 325 -1.24 15.94 17.13
N PRO A 326 -1.03 17.25 17.30
CA PRO A 326 -0.64 18.12 16.19
C PRO A 326 0.79 17.83 15.74
N CYS A 327 1.08 18.14 14.49
CA CYS A 327 2.44 18.19 13.97
C CYS A 327 3.17 19.40 14.60
N ARG A 328 4.25 19.15 15.30
CA ARG A 328 5.11 20.16 15.92
C ARG A 328 6.38 20.40 15.11
#